data_3d456233ca4d9c6ab88e63bb5a5d5853
#
_entry.id   3d456233ca4d9c6ab88e63bb5a5d5853
#
_cell.length_a   1.000
_cell.length_b   1.000
_cell.length_c   1.000
_cell.angle_alpha   90.00
_cell.angle_beta   90.00
_cell.angle_gamma   90.00
#
_symmetry.space_group_name_H-M   'P 1'
#
loop_
_entity.id
_entity.type
_entity.pdbx_description
1 polymer ?
#
loop_
_entity_poly.entity_id
_entity_poly.type
_entity_poly.pdbx_seq_one_letter_code
_entity_poly.pdbx_strand_id
1 'polypeptide(L)'
;MASSVIIIFVAFSGFLLAAYIRHKKVTKETMVCPLKSNCETVIFSNYSKFFGVPVELIGVVYYLIVVVAYGVSLVSPGEMPPFLFLTIFSLTIAAFIFSLYLTFIQAFALKQWCTWCLISAGFCTVIFVLAVFAAPTNLSVFLGEYHELILAFHILAIALGLGGATITDIFFFKFLKDFKISEQESAMLNTLSQVIWFGLGFAILTGIGLFIPESSELLESPKFLLKMIVVSVILVNGLFLNLLVSPKLIHISFGERHDHHSGELTKLRKLSFALGAVSIVSWYSAFILGMLRNSPLQFSSLLGIYLVVLLIAVIASQVMERKFAKREA
;
A
#
# COMPACT_ATOMS: atom_id res chain seq x y z
N MET A 1 5.62 -27.02 16.10
CA MET A 1 4.40 -27.31 16.88
C MET A 1 3.99 -26.16 17.80
N ALA A 2 4.80 -25.68 18.72
CA ALA A 2 4.40 -24.60 19.64
C ALA A 2 4.00 -23.31 18.91
N SER A 3 4.77 -22.87 17.90
CA SER A 3 4.45 -21.69 17.08
C SER A 3 3.11 -21.81 16.34
N SER A 4 2.80 -22.97 15.78
CA SER A 4 1.54 -23.21 15.08
C SER A 4 0.32 -23.11 16.01
N VAL A 5 0.42 -23.64 17.22
CA VAL A 5 -0.64 -23.53 18.25
C VAL A 5 -0.87 -22.07 18.64
N ILE A 6 0.20 -21.29 18.83
CA ILE A 6 0.08 -19.86 19.16
C ILE A 6 -0.53 -19.09 17.98
N ILE A 7 -0.12 -19.39 16.75
CA ILE A 7 -0.71 -18.77 15.55
C ILE A 7 -2.22 -19.04 15.48
N ILE A 8 -2.66 -20.25 15.70
CA ILE A 8 -4.09 -20.62 15.70
C ILE A 8 -4.84 -19.84 16.77
N PHE A 9 -4.31 -19.76 17.98
CA PHE A 9 -4.97 -19.05 19.07
C PHE A 9 -5.09 -17.54 18.77
N VAL A 10 -4.02 -16.90 18.26
CA VAL A 10 -3.99 -15.49 17.90
C VAL A 10 -4.92 -15.22 16.71
N ALA A 11 -4.90 -16.09 15.68
CA ALA A 11 -5.78 -15.97 14.53
C ALA A 11 -7.25 -16.16 14.90
N PHE A 12 -7.57 -17.11 15.78
CA PHE A 12 -8.94 -17.28 16.28
C PHE A 12 -9.43 -16.08 17.06
N SER A 13 -8.57 -15.47 17.90
CA SER A 13 -8.87 -14.22 18.60
C SER A 13 -9.11 -13.06 17.62
N GLY A 14 -8.30 -12.98 16.55
CA GLY A 14 -8.46 -12.01 15.47
C GLY A 14 -9.78 -12.21 14.69
N PHE A 15 -10.15 -13.45 14.43
CA PHE A 15 -11.43 -13.81 13.81
C PHE A 15 -12.61 -13.32 14.65
N LEU A 16 -12.62 -13.61 15.94
CA LEU A 16 -13.68 -13.17 16.87
C LEU A 16 -13.77 -11.65 16.92
N LEU A 17 -12.62 -10.95 16.94
CA LEU A 17 -12.56 -9.50 16.94
C LEU A 17 -13.13 -8.91 15.64
N ALA A 18 -12.73 -9.42 14.48
CA ALA A 18 -13.22 -8.97 13.18
C ALA A 18 -14.73 -9.23 13.02
N ALA A 19 -15.21 -10.40 13.48
CA ALA A 19 -16.62 -10.75 13.50
C ALA A 19 -17.42 -9.83 14.44
N TYR A 20 -16.89 -9.49 15.61
CA TYR A 20 -17.48 -8.53 16.54
C TYR A 20 -17.63 -7.14 15.91
N ILE A 21 -16.57 -6.62 15.28
CA ILE A 21 -16.61 -5.33 14.57
C ILE A 21 -17.67 -5.36 13.45
N ARG A 22 -17.70 -6.45 12.68
CA ARG A 22 -18.69 -6.63 11.62
C ARG A 22 -20.11 -6.65 12.14
N HIS A 23 -20.37 -7.39 13.22
CA HIS A 23 -21.68 -7.48 13.84
C HIS A 23 -22.16 -6.08 14.28
N LYS A 24 -21.35 -5.36 15.07
CA LYS A 24 -21.68 -4.00 15.53
C LYS A 24 -21.94 -3.01 14.39
N LYS A 25 -21.16 -3.12 13.31
CA LYS A 25 -21.33 -2.26 12.12
C LYS A 25 -22.63 -2.54 11.38
N VAL A 26 -23.05 -3.81 11.29
CA VAL A 26 -24.31 -4.20 10.61
C VAL A 26 -25.52 -3.84 11.45
N THR A 27 -25.47 -4.05 12.77
CA THR A 27 -26.56 -3.73 13.69
C THR A 27 -26.66 -2.25 14.00
N LYS A 28 -25.69 -1.43 13.55
CA LYS A 28 -25.61 0.01 13.86
C LYS A 28 -25.63 0.32 15.36
N GLU A 29 -25.16 -0.61 16.17
CA GLU A 29 -25.06 -0.42 17.61
C GLU A 29 -23.81 0.38 17.98
N THR A 30 -23.92 1.19 19.03
CA THR A 30 -22.77 1.93 19.59
C THR A 30 -21.67 0.99 20.01
N MET A 31 -20.44 1.26 19.55
CA MET A 31 -19.29 0.45 19.90
C MET A 31 -18.58 1.02 21.12
N VAL A 32 -18.47 0.22 22.16
CA VAL A 32 -17.67 0.59 23.34
C VAL A 32 -16.18 0.51 22.95
N CYS A 33 -15.53 1.66 22.92
CA CYS A 33 -14.10 1.75 22.60
C CYS A 33 -13.27 1.83 23.87
N PRO A 34 -12.35 0.89 24.09
CA PRO A 34 -11.37 1.00 25.17
C PRO A 34 -10.54 2.29 25.03
N LEU A 35 -9.99 2.78 26.15
CA LEU A 35 -9.06 3.92 26.18
C LEU A 35 -9.63 5.24 25.62
N LYS A 36 -10.95 5.44 25.66
CA LYS A 36 -11.60 6.67 25.14
C LYS A 36 -11.23 6.99 23.68
N SER A 37 -10.90 5.97 22.88
CA SER A 37 -10.57 6.10 21.45
C SER A 37 -11.86 6.29 20.62
N ASN A 38 -11.71 6.86 19.40
CA ASN A 38 -12.83 7.23 18.54
C ASN A 38 -13.05 6.16 17.44
N CYS A 39 -13.43 4.93 17.85
CA CYS A 39 -13.56 3.79 16.93
C CYS A 39 -14.62 4.02 15.85
N GLU A 40 -15.72 4.68 16.19
CA GLU A 40 -16.82 4.93 15.24
C GLU A 40 -16.35 5.74 14.04
N THR A 41 -15.60 6.82 14.27
CA THR A 41 -15.03 7.65 13.19
C THR A 41 -14.16 6.84 12.24
N VAL A 42 -13.36 5.90 12.76
CA VAL A 42 -12.45 5.07 11.95
C VAL A 42 -13.23 4.00 11.19
N ILE A 43 -14.12 3.29 11.86
CA ILE A 43 -14.85 2.14 11.31
C ILE A 43 -15.90 2.56 10.26
N PHE A 44 -16.45 3.75 10.37
CA PHE A 44 -17.40 4.30 9.40
C PHE A 44 -16.77 5.25 8.38
N SER A 45 -15.44 5.44 8.41
CA SER A 45 -14.72 6.26 7.45
C SER A 45 -14.76 5.68 6.02
N ASN A 46 -14.44 6.50 5.02
CA ASN A 46 -14.29 6.07 3.63
C ASN A 46 -13.21 5.01 3.46
N TYR A 47 -12.23 4.95 4.36
CA TYR A 47 -11.16 3.95 4.38
C TYR A 47 -11.58 2.60 4.97
N SER A 48 -12.80 2.47 5.47
CA SER A 48 -13.35 1.22 6.02
C SER A 48 -13.78 0.22 4.95
N LYS A 49 -13.61 0.56 3.66
CA LYS A 49 -13.86 -0.32 2.51
C LYS A 49 -12.65 -0.34 1.60
N PHE A 50 -12.30 -1.51 1.10
CA PHE A 50 -11.27 -1.72 0.11
C PHE A 50 -11.89 -2.42 -1.11
N PHE A 51 -11.83 -1.81 -2.30
CA PHE A 51 -12.59 -2.24 -3.50
C PHE A 51 -14.09 -2.47 -3.25
N GLY A 52 -14.72 -1.66 -2.40
CA GLY A 52 -16.12 -1.80 -2.03
C GLY A 52 -16.39 -2.86 -0.97
N VAL A 53 -15.42 -3.72 -0.64
CA VAL A 53 -15.52 -4.76 0.39
C VAL A 53 -15.17 -4.16 1.76
N PRO A 54 -16.01 -4.36 2.79
CA PRO A 54 -15.70 -3.92 4.15
C PRO A 54 -14.40 -4.56 4.68
N VAL A 55 -13.50 -3.76 5.25
CA VAL A 55 -12.18 -4.22 5.74
C VAL A 55 -12.32 -5.29 6.83
N GLU A 56 -13.32 -5.19 7.69
CA GLU A 56 -13.60 -6.20 8.71
C GLU A 56 -13.98 -7.55 8.12
N LEU A 57 -14.61 -7.60 6.94
CA LEU A 57 -14.93 -8.86 6.25
C LEU A 57 -13.67 -9.49 5.68
N ILE A 58 -12.76 -8.68 5.12
CA ILE A 58 -11.43 -9.15 4.67
C ILE A 58 -10.68 -9.77 5.85
N GLY A 59 -10.74 -9.13 7.02
CA GLY A 59 -10.13 -9.65 8.25
C GLY A 59 -10.74 -10.99 8.69
N VAL A 60 -12.07 -11.12 8.69
CA VAL A 60 -12.77 -12.39 9.02
C VAL A 60 -12.27 -13.52 8.12
N VAL A 61 -12.23 -13.31 6.80
CA VAL A 61 -11.79 -14.31 5.83
C VAL A 61 -10.30 -14.66 6.03
N TYR A 62 -9.44 -13.66 6.21
CA TYR A 62 -8.02 -13.86 6.47
C TYR A 62 -7.77 -14.72 7.71
N TYR A 63 -8.31 -14.32 8.85
CA TYR A 63 -8.10 -15.06 10.09
C TYR A 63 -8.66 -16.48 10.04
N LEU A 64 -9.81 -16.70 9.40
CA LEU A 64 -10.40 -18.03 9.21
C LEU A 64 -9.47 -18.92 8.37
N ILE A 65 -8.94 -18.40 7.27
CA ILE A 65 -7.98 -19.15 6.42
C ILE A 65 -6.75 -19.55 7.24
N VAL A 66 -6.18 -18.62 8.04
CA VAL A 66 -5.02 -18.91 8.88
C VAL A 66 -5.34 -20.01 9.92
N VAL A 67 -6.48 -19.91 10.61
CA VAL A 67 -6.91 -20.94 11.60
C VAL A 67 -7.03 -22.31 10.94
N VAL A 68 -7.71 -22.39 9.80
CA VAL A 68 -7.91 -23.67 9.09
C VAL A 68 -6.58 -24.24 8.61
N ALA A 69 -5.75 -23.41 7.99
CA ALA A 69 -4.49 -23.86 7.41
C ALA A 69 -3.50 -24.37 8.46
N TYR A 70 -3.29 -23.63 9.54
CA TYR A 70 -2.43 -24.09 10.64
C TYR A 70 -3.08 -25.23 11.46
N GLY A 71 -4.42 -25.28 11.53
CA GLY A 71 -5.15 -26.40 12.11
C GLY A 71 -4.91 -27.72 11.36
N VAL A 72 -5.01 -27.68 10.03
CA VAL A 72 -4.71 -28.85 9.18
C VAL A 72 -3.25 -29.28 9.35
N SER A 73 -2.31 -28.33 9.42
CA SER A 73 -0.89 -28.66 9.61
C SER A 73 -0.56 -29.30 10.97
N LEU A 74 -1.40 -29.10 11.98
CA LEU A 74 -1.25 -29.78 13.29
C LEU A 74 -1.76 -31.24 13.25
N VAL A 75 -2.83 -31.51 12.49
CA VAL A 75 -3.43 -32.85 12.39
C VAL A 75 -2.61 -33.74 11.46
N SER A 76 -1.99 -33.18 10.44
CA SER A 76 -1.14 -33.89 9.47
C SER A 76 0.28 -33.28 9.46
N PRO A 77 1.08 -33.54 10.50
CA PRO A 77 2.43 -33.01 10.58
C PRO A 77 3.33 -33.65 9.51
N GLY A 78 3.76 -32.90 8.56
CA GLY A 78 4.77 -33.28 7.58
C GLY A 78 4.40 -33.12 6.12
N GLU A 79 3.15 -32.81 5.80
CA GLU A 79 2.69 -32.81 4.39
C GLU A 79 1.87 -31.58 3.98
N MET A 80 2.19 -30.39 4.53
CA MET A 80 1.64 -29.20 3.91
C MET A 80 2.29 -29.04 2.53
N PRO A 81 1.51 -29.14 1.42
CA PRO A 81 2.08 -28.98 0.09
C PRO A 81 2.82 -27.63 0.00
N PRO A 82 3.99 -27.58 -0.61
CA PRO A 82 4.79 -26.34 -0.71
C PRO A 82 3.99 -25.14 -1.23
N PHE A 83 3.12 -25.37 -2.21
CA PHE A 83 2.22 -24.35 -2.76
C PHE A 83 1.26 -23.79 -1.70
N LEU A 84 0.70 -24.63 -0.84
CA LEU A 84 -0.23 -24.18 0.20
C LEU A 84 0.50 -23.35 1.26
N PHE A 85 1.71 -23.78 1.65
CA PHE A 85 2.56 -23.00 2.56
C PHE A 85 2.88 -21.62 1.97
N LEU A 86 3.31 -21.54 0.70
CA LEU A 86 3.60 -20.28 0.03
C LEU A 86 2.37 -19.36 -0.01
N THR A 87 1.21 -19.92 -0.33
CA THR A 87 -0.04 -19.14 -0.40
C THR A 87 -0.38 -18.54 0.96
N ILE A 88 -0.31 -19.31 2.03
CA ILE A 88 -0.64 -18.84 3.39
C ILE A 88 0.41 -17.83 3.88
N PHE A 89 1.68 -18.08 3.62
CA PHE A 89 2.77 -17.19 3.98
C PHE A 89 2.64 -15.85 3.25
N SER A 90 2.37 -15.88 1.94
CA SER A 90 2.12 -14.69 1.12
C SER A 90 0.90 -13.90 1.60
N LEU A 91 -0.19 -14.60 1.93
CA LEU A 91 -1.39 -13.99 2.50
C LEU A 91 -1.10 -13.31 3.85
N THR A 92 -0.26 -13.93 4.67
CA THR A 92 0.14 -13.38 5.98
C THR A 92 0.98 -12.10 5.82
N ILE A 93 1.93 -12.09 4.87
CA ILE A 93 2.71 -10.88 4.56
C ILE A 93 1.79 -9.78 4.02
N ALA A 94 0.89 -10.12 3.10
CA ALA A 94 -0.07 -9.16 2.54
C ALA A 94 -0.97 -8.55 3.63
N ALA A 95 -1.47 -9.38 4.55
CA ALA A 95 -2.28 -8.93 5.69
C ALA A 95 -1.49 -8.02 6.63
N PHE A 96 -0.22 -8.32 6.89
CA PHE A 96 0.67 -7.48 7.70
C PHE A 96 0.89 -6.11 7.04
N ILE A 97 1.25 -6.06 5.75
CA ILE A 97 1.44 -4.80 5.00
C ILE A 97 0.14 -3.99 4.97
N PHE A 98 -0.99 -4.64 4.72
CA PHE A 98 -2.29 -3.97 4.71
C PHE A 98 -2.67 -3.42 6.08
N SER A 99 -2.35 -4.14 7.15
CA SER A 99 -2.54 -3.71 8.53
C SER A 99 -1.69 -2.47 8.87
N LEU A 100 -0.44 -2.43 8.44
CA LEU A 100 0.43 -1.26 8.56
C LEU A 100 -0.15 -0.04 7.80
N TYR A 101 -0.63 -0.25 6.58
CA TYR A 101 -1.29 0.78 5.79
C TYR A 101 -2.51 1.38 6.51
N LEU A 102 -3.40 0.52 7.04
CA LEU A 102 -4.57 0.98 7.79
C LEU A 102 -4.19 1.71 9.08
N THR A 103 -3.16 1.26 9.78
CA THR A 103 -2.63 1.94 10.98
C THR A 103 -2.07 3.32 10.62
N PHE A 104 -1.38 3.42 9.49
CA PHE A 104 -0.88 4.70 8.99
C PHE A 104 -2.02 5.68 8.65
N ILE A 105 -3.10 5.19 8.02
CA ILE A 105 -4.30 6.01 7.76
C ILE A 105 -4.89 6.56 9.06
N GLN A 106 -4.98 5.75 10.12
CA GLN A 106 -5.47 6.19 11.42
C GLN A 106 -4.61 7.33 11.99
N ALA A 107 -3.28 7.21 11.90
CA ALA A 107 -2.35 8.18 12.45
C ALA A 107 -2.35 9.52 11.68
N PHE A 108 -2.35 9.47 10.36
CA PHE A 108 -2.05 10.63 9.53
C PHE A 108 -3.26 11.20 8.78
N ALA A 109 -4.17 10.36 8.27
CA ALA A 109 -5.34 10.80 7.53
C ALA A 109 -6.50 11.14 8.46
N LEU A 110 -6.89 10.19 9.30
CA LEU A 110 -8.03 10.34 10.20
C LEU A 110 -7.65 11.10 11.47
N LYS A 111 -6.36 11.04 11.89
CA LYS A 111 -5.86 11.57 13.16
C LYS A 111 -6.70 11.10 14.35
N GLN A 112 -7.24 9.90 14.24
CA GLN A 112 -8.09 9.24 15.20
C GLN A 112 -7.66 7.79 15.35
N TRP A 113 -7.58 7.31 16.57
CA TRP A 113 -7.15 5.97 16.89
C TRP A 113 -8.35 5.06 17.17
N CYS A 114 -8.34 3.88 16.57
CA CYS A 114 -9.30 2.82 16.89
C CYS A 114 -8.57 1.69 17.61
N THR A 115 -8.83 1.52 18.90
CA THR A 115 -8.17 0.49 19.71
C THR A 115 -8.40 -0.91 19.16
N TRP A 116 -9.61 -1.23 18.71
CA TRP A 116 -9.91 -2.54 18.11
C TRP A 116 -9.13 -2.80 16.82
N CYS A 117 -8.96 -1.77 15.98
CA CYS A 117 -8.16 -1.87 14.77
C CYS A 117 -6.66 -2.07 15.09
N LEU A 118 -6.15 -1.42 16.14
CA LEU A 118 -4.76 -1.60 16.59
C LEU A 118 -4.52 -2.99 17.18
N ILE A 119 -5.49 -3.55 17.92
CA ILE A 119 -5.42 -4.92 18.42
C ILE A 119 -5.37 -5.92 17.24
N SER A 120 -6.22 -5.71 16.22
CA SER A 120 -6.18 -6.53 15.00
C SER A 120 -4.83 -6.41 14.28
N ALA A 121 -4.27 -5.21 14.19
CA ALA A 121 -2.94 -4.98 13.63
C ALA A 121 -1.85 -5.71 14.44
N GLY A 122 -1.96 -5.70 15.76
CA GLY A 122 -1.10 -6.47 16.66
C GLY A 122 -1.19 -7.97 16.38
N PHE A 123 -2.38 -8.51 16.20
CA PHE A 123 -2.55 -9.93 15.84
C PHE A 123 -1.92 -10.26 14.49
N CYS A 124 -2.11 -9.44 13.44
CA CYS A 124 -1.44 -9.62 12.16
C CYS A 124 0.09 -9.60 12.30
N THR A 125 0.63 -8.70 13.13
CA THR A 125 2.07 -8.61 13.39
C THR A 125 2.59 -9.87 14.08
N VAL A 126 1.92 -10.35 15.13
CA VAL A 126 2.31 -11.57 15.84
C VAL A 126 2.26 -12.78 14.92
N ILE A 127 1.19 -12.94 14.13
CA ILE A 127 1.07 -14.04 13.17
C ILE A 127 2.21 -13.98 12.15
N PHE A 128 2.52 -12.80 11.61
CA PHE A 128 3.61 -12.61 10.65
C PHE A 128 4.96 -13.00 11.24
N VAL A 129 5.30 -12.50 12.43
CA VAL A 129 6.57 -12.81 13.11
C VAL A 129 6.69 -14.31 13.37
N LEU A 130 5.64 -14.94 13.91
CA LEU A 130 5.64 -16.38 14.18
C LEU A 130 5.69 -17.20 12.89
N ALA A 131 5.04 -16.77 11.81
CA ALA A 131 5.09 -17.44 10.51
C ALA A 131 6.50 -17.39 9.90
N VAL A 132 7.22 -16.27 10.04
CA VAL A 132 8.62 -16.15 9.62
C VAL A 132 9.51 -17.12 10.40
N PHE A 133 9.36 -17.22 11.72
CA PHE A 133 10.12 -18.17 12.54
C PHE A 133 9.72 -19.63 12.33
N ALA A 134 8.48 -19.89 11.89
CA ALA A 134 8.00 -21.24 11.57
C ALA A 134 8.30 -21.65 10.12
N ALA A 135 8.84 -20.74 9.30
CA ALA A 135 9.19 -21.01 7.91
C ALA A 135 10.23 -22.14 7.83
N PRO A 136 10.11 -23.04 6.82
CA PRO A 136 11.07 -24.12 6.65
C PRO A 136 12.49 -23.56 6.46
N THR A 137 13.48 -24.26 6.99
CA THR A 137 14.92 -23.89 6.88
C THR A 137 15.40 -23.73 5.44
N ASN A 138 14.63 -24.26 4.48
CA ASN A 138 14.92 -24.21 3.05
C ASN A 138 14.04 -23.21 2.28
N LEU A 139 13.55 -22.16 2.93
CA LEU A 139 12.68 -21.14 2.30
C LEU A 139 13.35 -20.55 1.04
N SER A 140 14.66 -20.30 1.08
CA SER A 140 15.41 -19.78 -0.07
C SER A 140 15.37 -20.75 -1.28
N VAL A 141 15.58 -22.06 -1.03
CA VAL A 141 15.51 -23.09 -2.07
C VAL A 141 14.10 -23.17 -2.65
N PHE A 142 13.11 -23.17 -1.77
CA PHE A 142 11.71 -23.24 -2.16
C PHE A 142 11.28 -22.03 -2.99
N LEU A 143 11.65 -20.81 -2.59
CA LEU A 143 11.35 -19.61 -3.37
C LEU A 143 12.12 -19.60 -4.71
N GLY A 144 13.31 -20.18 -4.76
CA GLY A 144 14.08 -20.37 -5.98
C GLY A 144 13.39 -21.30 -6.99
N GLU A 145 12.77 -22.40 -6.54
CA GLU A 145 11.98 -23.30 -7.42
C GLU A 145 10.78 -22.58 -8.08
N TYR A 146 10.17 -21.64 -7.39
CA TYR A 146 9.02 -20.87 -7.88
C TYR A 146 9.39 -19.48 -8.43
N HIS A 147 10.69 -19.24 -8.71
CA HIS A 147 11.20 -17.93 -9.16
C HIS A 147 10.40 -17.36 -10.35
N GLU A 148 10.21 -18.14 -11.40
CA GLU A 148 9.50 -17.70 -12.62
C GLU A 148 8.04 -17.32 -12.35
N LEU A 149 7.36 -18.07 -11.47
CA LEU A 149 5.98 -17.78 -11.08
C LEU A 149 5.90 -16.50 -10.26
N ILE A 150 6.80 -16.33 -9.28
CA ILE A 150 6.89 -15.12 -8.46
C ILE A 150 7.23 -13.90 -9.33
N LEU A 151 8.13 -14.06 -10.29
CA LEU A 151 8.50 -13.02 -11.25
C LEU A 151 7.31 -12.61 -12.13
N ALA A 152 6.53 -13.57 -12.64
CA ALA A 152 5.33 -13.27 -13.41
C ALA A 152 4.33 -12.44 -12.60
N PHE A 153 4.08 -12.79 -11.33
CA PHE A 153 3.23 -12.01 -10.43
C PHE A 153 3.84 -10.64 -10.10
N HIS A 154 5.16 -10.55 -9.98
CA HIS A 154 5.85 -9.27 -9.76
C HIS A 154 5.67 -8.32 -10.94
N ILE A 155 5.80 -8.81 -12.16
CA ILE A 155 5.57 -8.03 -13.38
C ILE A 155 4.10 -7.58 -13.46
N LEU A 156 3.15 -8.46 -13.16
CA LEU A 156 1.73 -8.10 -13.11
C LEU A 156 1.45 -7.01 -12.06
N ALA A 157 2.03 -7.11 -10.89
CA ALA A 157 1.90 -6.13 -9.82
C ALA A 157 2.46 -4.75 -10.23
N ILE A 158 3.63 -4.73 -10.89
CA ILE A 158 4.22 -3.50 -11.44
C ILE A 158 3.33 -2.92 -12.53
N ALA A 159 2.78 -3.75 -13.43
CA ALA A 159 1.88 -3.28 -14.49
C ALA A 159 0.62 -2.61 -13.91
N LEU A 160 0.03 -3.17 -12.84
CA LEU A 160 -1.11 -2.58 -12.14
C LEU A 160 -0.75 -1.26 -11.46
N GLY A 161 0.38 -1.22 -10.73
CA GLY A 161 0.83 -0.04 -10.02
C GLY A 161 1.21 1.11 -10.96
N LEU A 162 2.07 0.84 -11.96
CA LEU A 162 2.52 1.81 -12.96
C LEU A 162 1.36 2.29 -13.84
N GLY A 163 0.53 1.35 -14.33
CA GLY A 163 -0.64 1.67 -15.14
C GLY A 163 -1.65 2.51 -14.38
N GLY A 164 -1.95 2.12 -13.14
CA GLY A 164 -2.82 2.89 -12.25
C GLY A 164 -2.29 4.30 -11.99
N ALA A 165 -1.00 4.45 -11.67
CA ALA A 165 -0.37 5.74 -11.45
C ALA A 165 -0.43 6.62 -12.70
N THR A 166 -0.09 6.07 -13.87
CA THR A 166 -0.13 6.80 -15.15
C THR A 166 -1.54 7.28 -15.49
N ILE A 167 -2.55 6.44 -15.32
CA ILE A 167 -3.95 6.80 -15.57
C ILE A 167 -4.41 7.87 -14.57
N THR A 168 -4.04 7.72 -13.29
CA THR A 168 -4.38 8.71 -12.25
C THR A 168 -3.78 10.08 -12.57
N ASP A 169 -2.53 10.15 -12.99
CA ASP A 169 -1.88 11.40 -13.36
C ASP A 169 -2.53 12.05 -14.59
N ILE A 170 -2.92 11.26 -15.60
CA ILE A 170 -3.67 11.76 -16.76
C ILE A 170 -5.01 12.36 -16.34
N PHE A 171 -5.78 11.66 -15.52
CA PHE A 171 -7.06 12.17 -15.02
C PHE A 171 -6.89 13.38 -14.12
N PHE A 172 -5.88 13.39 -13.28
CA PHE A 172 -5.57 14.53 -12.44
C PHE A 172 -5.33 15.80 -13.27
N PHE A 173 -4.51 15.72 -14.32
CA PHE A 173 -4.29 16.84 -15.24
C PHE A 173 -5.55 17.24 -16.00
N LYS A 174 -6.43 16.30 -16.32
CA LYS A 174 -7.70 16.59 -17.01
C LYS A 174 -8.68 17.31 -16.09
N PHE A 175 -8.81 16.89 -14.85
CA PHE A 175 -9.73 17.47 -13.87
C PHE A 175 -9.24 18.84 -13.37
N LEU A 176 -7.92 19.06 -13.33
CA LEU A 176 -7.37 20.38 -12.98
C LEU A 176 -7.67 21.47 -14.02
N LYS A 177 -8.13 21.14 -15.23
CA LYS A 177 -8.53 22.16 -16.22
C LYS A 177 -9.75 22.95 -15.77
N ASP A 178 -10.67 22.32 -15.07
CA ASP A 178 -11.95 22.92 -14.71
C ASP A 178 -11.99 23.35 -13.23
N PHE A 179 -10.93 23.07 -12.45
CA PHE A 179 -10.81 23.33 -10.99
C PHE A 179 -11.99 22.87 -10.15
N LYS A 180 -12.80 21.96 -10.67
CA LYS A 180 -13.94 21.33 -9.99
C LYS A 180 -13.80 19.85 -10.13
N ILE A 181 -13.56 19.16 -9.03
CA ILE A 181 -13.61 17.70 -8.99
C ILE A 181 -15.02 17.30 -8.57
N SER A 182 -15.78 16.65 -9.45
CA SER A 182 -17.09 16.12 -9.13
C SER A 182 -17.01 14.92 -8.19
N GLU A 183 -18.13 14.55 -7.55
CA GLU A 183 -18.18 13.35 -6.70
C GLU A 183 -17.77 12.09 -7.46
N GLN A 184 -18.19 11.98 -8.73
CA GLN A 184 -17.84 10.85 -9.58
C GLN A 184 -16.35 10.78 -9.89
N GLU A 185 -15.72 11.93 -10.19
CA GLU A 185 -14.27 12.02 -10.45
C GLU A 185 -13.46 11.71 -9.19
N SER A 186 -13.91 12.17 -8.03
CA SER A 186 -13.34 11.83 -6.74
C SER A 186 -13.43 10.33 -6.45
N ALA A 187 -14.58 9.69 -6.71
CA ALA A 187 -14.76 8.26 -6.56
C ALA A 187 -13.84 7.46 -7.51
N MET A 188 -13.66 7.93 -8.75
CA MET A 188 -12.71 7.32 -9.70
C MET A 188 -11.27 7.42 -9.20
N LEU A 189 -10.81 8.60 -8.77
CA LEU A 189 -9.47 8.79 -8.23
C LEU A 189 -9.21 7.91 -7.00
N ASN A 190 -10.22 7.77 -6.13
CA ASN A 190 -10.11 6.89 -4.97
C ASN A 190 -9.97 5.41 -5.38
N THR A 191 -10.74 4.95 -6.37
CA THR A 191 -10.63 3.59 -6.89
C THR A 191 -9.26 3.33 -7.52
N LEU A 192 -8.77 4.27 -8.34
CA LEU A 192 -7.43 4.18 -8.93
C LEU A 192 -6.32 4.17 -7.87
N SER A 193 -6.46 4.98 -6.83
CA SER A 193 -5.55 4.96 -5.68
C SER A 193 -5.50 3.57 -5.02
N GLN A 194 -6.65 2.90 -4.86
CA GLN A 194 -6.70 1.54 -4.30
C GLN A 194 -5.98 0.53 -5.21
N VAL A 195 -6.14 0.64 -6.54
CA VAL A 195 -5.41 -0.20 -7.51
C VAL A 195 -3.90 0.01 -7.40
N ILE A 196 -3.45 1.27 -7.29
CA ILE A 196 -2.03 1.60 -7.13
C ILE A 196 -1.48 0.99 -5.83
N TRP A 197 -2.19 1.14 -4.72
CA TRP A 197 -1.77 0.59 -3.44
C TRP A 197 -1.76 -0.94 -3.42
N PHE A 198 -2.75 -1.57 -4.06
CA PHE A 198 -2.77 -3.02 -4.25
C PHE A 198 -1.56 -3.47 -5.08
N GLY A 199 -1.32 -2.83 -6.24
CA GLY A 199 -0.18 -3.12 -7.11
C GLY A 199 1.16 -2.95 -6.38
N LEU A 200 1.33 -1.84 -5.63
CA LEU A 200 2.55 -1.58 -4.86
C LEU A 200 2.76 -2.62 -3.74
N GLY A 201 1.74 -2.93 -2.97
CA GLY A 201 1.82 -3.93 -1.90
C GLY A 201 2.14 -5.31 -2.46
N PHE A 202 1.51 -5.69 -3.58
CA PHE A 202 1.78 -6.95 -4.25
C PHE A 202 3.17 -7.00 -4.89
N ALA A 203 3.68 -5.87 -5.44
CA ALA A 203 5.04 -5.77 -5.94
C ALA A 203 6.08 -5.88 -4.80
N ILE A 204 5.83 -5.29 -3.64
CA ILE A 204 6.70 -5.44 -2.47
C ILE A 204 6.72 -6.90 -2.01
N LEU A 205 5.56 -7.53 -1.88
CA LEU A 205 5.43 -8.92 -1.46
C LEU A 205 6.20 -9.88 -2.38
N THR A 206 5.93 -9.80 -3.67
CA THR A 206 6.62 -10.63 -4.69
C THR A 206 8.11 -10.27 -4.80
N GLY A 207 8.45 -8.99 -4.64
CA GLY A 207 9.84 -8.53 -4.59
C GLY A 207 10.63 -9.11 -3.42
N ILE A 208 10.03 -9.26 -2.24
CA ILE A 208 10.64 -9.97 -1.10
C ILE A 208 10.87 -11.45 -1.46
N GLY A 209 9.89 -12.10 -2.12
CA GLY A 209 10.02 -13.48 -2.58
C GLY A 209 11.18 -13.69 -3.57
N LEU A 210 11.40 -12.73 -4.47
CA LEU A 210 12.53 -12.76 -5.40
C LEU A 210 13.87 -12.41 -4.74
N PHE A 211 13.84 -11.56 -3.71
CA PHE A 211 15.05 -11.11 -3.02
C PHE A 211 15.69 -12.20 -2.15
N ILE A 212 14.89 -12.99 -1.42
CA ILE A 212 15.40 -13.95 -0.44
C ILE A 212 16.38 -14.96 -1.04
N PRO A 213 16.10 -15.61 -2.21
CA PRO A 213 17.02 -16.57 -2.82
C PRO A 213 18.35 -15.96 -3.30
N GLU A 214 18.31 -14.72 -3.78
CA GLU A 214 19.43 -14.04 -4.43
C GLU A 214 19.99 -12.88 -3.59
N SER A 215 19.70 -12.85 -2.29
CA SER A 215 19.97 -11.70 -1.42
C SER A 215 21.43 -11.26 -1.39
N SER A 216 22.40 -12.20 -1.44
CA SER A 216 23.83 -11.90 -1.45
C SER A 216 24.25 -11.14 -2.71
N GLU A 217 23.80 -11.57 -3.89
CA GLU A 217 24.14 -10.93 -5.17
C GLU A 217 23.40 -9.59 -5.35
N LEU A 218 22.13 -9.54 -4.94
CA LEU A 218 21.31 -8.34 -5.08
C LEU A 218 21.79 -7.19 -4.19
N LEU A 219 22.26 -7.48 -2.97
CA LEU A 219 22.80 -6.44 -2.07
C LEU A 219 24.10 -5.80 -2.60
N GLU A 220 24.86 -6.49 -3.45
CA GLU A 220 26.03 -5.94 -4.13
C GLU A 220 25.68 -5.19 -5.43
N SER A 221 24.45 -5.35 -5.95
CA SER A 221 24.01 -4.75 -7.20
C SER A 221 23.65 -3.27 -7.07
N PRO A 222 24.38 -2.34 -7.71
CA PRO A 222 24.08 -0.90 -7.67
C PRO A 222 22.67 -0.56 -8.15
N LYS A 223 22.16 -1.29 -9.15
CA LYS A 223 20.81 -1.09 -9.67
C LYS A 223 19.73 -1.51 -8.68
N PHE A 224 19.97 -2.60 -7.92
CA PHE A 224 19.04 -3.06 -6.90
C PHE A 224 18.96 -2.08 -5.74
N LEU A 225 20.10 -1.58 -5.26
CA LEU A 225 20.15 -0.57 -4.19
C LEU A 225 19.39 0.70 -4.60
N LEU A 226 19.61 1.19 -5.82
CA LEU A 226 18.83 2.32 -6.32
C LEU A 226 17.34 1.99 -6.43
N LYS A 227 16.97 0.79 -6.93
CA LYS A 227 15.56 0.36 -7.01
C LYS A 227 14.89 0.41 -5.63
N MET A 228 15.56 0.01 -4.56
CA MET A 228 15.03 0.09 -3.19
C MET A 228 14.78 1.52 -2.75
N ILE A 229 15.69 2.46 -3.06
CA ILE A 229 15.48 3.89 -2.81
C ILE A 229 14.27 4.41 -3.58
N VAL A 230 14.18 4.10 -4.87
CA VAL A 230 13.07 4.53 -5.72
C VAL A 230 11.73 3.99 -5.22
N VAL A 231 11.66 2.72 -4.82
CA VAL A 231 10.45 2.12 -4.22
C VAL A 231 10.07 2.81 -2.91
N SER A 232 11.06 3.16 -2.09
CA SER A 232 10.83 3.94 -0.85
C SER A 232 10.28 5.34 -1.16
N VAL A 233 10.79 6.00 -2.22
CA VAL A 233 10.24 7.28 -2.68
C VAL A 233 8.80 7.12 -3.17
N ILE A 234 8.47 6.08 -3.94
CA ILE A 234 7.09 5.79 -4.39
C ILE A 234 6.16 5.64 -3.19
N LEU A 235 6.57 4.85 -2.19
CA LEU A 235 5.78 4.62 -0.98
C LEU A 235 5.50 5.92 -0.24
N VAL A 236 6.56 6.69 0.07
CA VAL A 236 6.44 7.95 0.81
C VAL A 236 5.63 8.98 0.01
N ASN A 237 5.90 9.13 -1.28
CA ASN A 237 5.16 10.05 -2.15
C ASN A 237 3.68 9.67 -2.26
N GLY A 238 3.38 8.38 -2.41
CA GLY A 238 2.01 7.87 -2.45
C GLY A 238 1.25 8.16 -1.15
N LEU A 239 1.91 8.02 0.00
CA LEU A 239 1.36 8.40 1.29
C LEU A 239 1.04 9.90 1.35
N PHE A 240 1.96 10.77 0.94
CA PHE A 240 1.72 12.22 0.88
C PHE A 240 0.56 12.59 -0.04
N LEU A 241 0.49 12.01 -1.24
CA LEU A 241 -0.62 12.23 -2.17
C LEU A 241 -1.97 11.81 -1.58
N ASN A 242 -2.03 10.62 -0.98
CA ASN A 242 -3.28 10.08 -0.46
C ASN A 242 -3.75 10.76 0.83
N LEU A 243 -2.82 11.17 1.71
CA LEU A 243 -3.17 11.67 3.04
C LEU A 243 -3.27 13.19 3.12
N LEU A 244 -2.48 13.92 2.33
CA LEU A 244 -2.41 15.38 2.41
C LEU A 244 -3.07 16.07 1.23
N VAL A 245 -2.95 15.49 0.02
CA VAL A 245 -3.43 16.13 -1.20
C VAL A 245 -4.87 15.74 -1.48
N SER A 246 -5.17 14.45 -1.55
CA SER A 246 -6.49 13.94 -1.92
C SER A 246 -7.62 14.47 -1.03
N PRO A 247 -7.56 14.43 0.31
CA PRO A 247 -8.64 14.92 1.16
C PRO A 247 -8.89 16.43 1.02
N LYS A 248 -7.80 17.21 0.86
CA LYS A 248 -7.92 18.65 0.71
C LYS A 248 -8.49 19.07 -0.64
N LEU A 249 -8.14 18.35 -1.72
CA LEU A 249 -8.72 18.59 -3.04
C LEU A 249 -10.23 18.35 -3.05
N ILE A 250 -10.69 17.31 -2.37
CA ILE A 250 -12.11 16.98 -2.24
C ILE A 250 -12.85 18.08 -1.47
N HIS A 251 -12.35 18.55 -0.33
CA HIS A 251 -12.97 19.60 0.46
C HIS A 251 -13.06 20.95 -0.28
N ILE A 252 -12.07 21.29 -1.07
CA ILE A 252 -12.05 22.53 -1.86
C ILE A 252 -13.07 22.46 -3.00
N SER A 253 -13.32 21.29 -3.54
CA SER A 253 -14.17 21.10 -4.73
C SER A 253 -15.66 21.00 -4.42
N PHE A 254 -16.07 20.53 -3.24
CA PHE A 254 -17.48 20.29 -2.87
C PHE A 254 -18.20 21.51 -2.28
N GLY A 255 -17.58 22.71 -2.33
CA GLY A 255 -18.34 23.98 -2.27
C GLY A 255 -19.23 24.18 -1.05
N GLU A 256 -18.81 23.93 0.17
CA GLU A 256 -19.24 24.77 1.27
C GLU A 256 -18.49 26.11 1.14
N ARG A 257 -19.24 27.22 1.26
CA ARG A 257 -18.69 28.57 1.27
C ARG A 257 -17.68 28.70 2.41
N HIS A 258 -16.47 28.22 2.17
CA HIS A 258 -15.32 28.55 2.98
C HIS A 258 -14.69 29.78 2.38
N ASP A 259 -14.57 30.84 3.17
CA ASP A 259 -13.72 31.98 2.85
C ASP A 259 -12.28 31.48 2.68
N HIS A 260 -11.90 31.24 1.44
CA HIS A 260 -10.56 30.77 1.11
C HIS A 260 -9.57 31.89 1.42
N HIS A 261 -8.64 31.64 2.34
CA HIS A 261 -7.50 32.53 2.51
C HIS A 261 -6.73 32.60 1.19
N SER A 262 -6.54 33.80 0.67
CA SER A 262 -5.83 34.07 -0.57
C SER A 262 -4.46 33.37 -0.56
N GLY A 263 -4.28 32.36 -1.40
CA GLY A 263 -3.03 31.59 -1.56
C GLY A 263 -3.04 30.14 -1.09
N GLU A 264 -4.05 29.64 -0.41
CA GLU A 264 -4.13 28.24 0.04
C GLU A 264 -4.28 27.27 -1.15
N LEU A 265 -5.15 27.58 -2.09
CA LEU A 265 -5.32 26.87 -3.36
C LEU A 265 -4.03 26.82 -4.18
N THR A 266 -3.27 27.92 -4.21
CA THR A 266 -2.03 28.02 -4.97
C THR A 266 -0.93 27.12 -4.41
N LYS A 267 -0.80 27.03 -3.09
CA LYS A 267 0.19 26.17 -2.43
C LYS A 267 -0.15 24.69 -2.64
N LEU A 268 -1.41 24.30 -2.48
CA LEU A 268 -1.83 22.91 -2.64
C LEU A 268 -1.65 22.46 -4.09
N ARG A 269 -2.00 23.28 -5.07
CA ARG A 269 -1.83 23.01 -6.51
C ARG A 269 -0.36 22.79 -6.86
N LYS A 270 0.54 23.68 -6.43
CA LYS A 270 1.98 23.53 -6.64
C LYS A 270 2.52 22.23 -6.04
N LEU A 271 2.09 21.89 -4.83
CA LEU A 271 2.48 20.65 -4.17
C LEU A 271 1.98 19.42 -4.95
N SER A 272 0.74 19.45 -5.41
CA SER A 272 0.14 18.34 -6.17
C SER A 272 0.88 18.08 -7.49
N PHE A 273 1.24 19.15 -8.22
CA PHE A 273 2.05 19.05 -9.45
C PHE A 273 3.45 18.50 -9.17
N ALA A 274 4.10 18.93 -8.09
CA ALA A 274 5.42 18.41 -7.71
C ALA A 274 5.35 16.91 -7.34
N LEU A 275 4.40 16.51 -6.49
CA LEU A 275 4.24 15.13 -6.07
C LEU A 275 3.82 14.21 -7.23
N GLY A 276 2.99 14.68 -8.17
CA GLY A 276 2.66 13.96 -9.40
C GLY A 276 3.90 13.72 -10.27
N ALA A 277 4.76 14.75 -10.46
CA ALA A 277 6.02 14.59 -11.18
C ALA A 277 6.96 13.57 -10.50
N VAL A 278 7.07 13.62 -9.17
CA VAL A 278 7.83 12.61 -8.38
C VAL A 278 7.25 11.21 -8.59
N SER A 279 5.93 11.07 -8.59
CA SER A 279 5.23 9.79 -8.82
C SER A 279 5.61 9.21 -10.18
N ILE A 280 5.38 9.93 -11.27
CA ILE A 280 5.67 9.47 -12.63
C ILE A 280 7.12 9.05 -12.77
N VAL A 281 8.07 9.93 -12.42
CA VAL A 281 9.50 9.64 -12.56
C VAL A 281 9.90 8.40 -11.77
N SER A 282 9.41 8.26 -10.54
CA SER A 282 9.79 7.14 -9.68
C SER A 282 9.22 5.82 -10.17
N TRP A 283 7.95 5.77 -10.59
CA TRP A 283 7.34 4.56 -11.14
C TRP A 283 8.05 4.08 -12.42
N TYR A 284 8.29 5.00 -13.37
CA TYR A 284 9.01 4.66 -14.61
C TYR A 284 10.47 4.30 -14.34
N SER A 285 11.14 4.97 -13.39
CA SER A 285 12.51 4.60 -12.99
C SER A 285 12.57 3.19 -12.37
N ALA A 286 11.62 2.84 -11.49
CA ALA A 286 11.54 1.50 -10.91
C ALA A 286 11.33 0.44 -11.99
N PHE A 287 10.46 0.72 -12.97
CA PHE A 287 10.22 -0.17 -14.12
C PHE A 287 11.47 -0.35 -14.99
N ILE A 288 12.12 0.76 -15.39
CA ILE A 288 13.35 0.71 -16.21
C ILE A 288 14.45 -0.05 -15.48
N LEU A 289 14.69 0.24 -14.19
CA LEU A 289 15.66 -0.49 -13.37
C LEU A 289 15.34 -1.99 -13.27
N GLY A 290 14.06 -2.35 -13.29
CA GLY A 290 13.63 -3.75 -13.33
C GLY A 290 13.94 -4.45 -14.65
N MET A 291 13.83 -3.74 -15.78
CA MET A 291 14.11 -4.29 -17.11
C MET A 291 15.61 -4.40 -17.44
N LEU A 292 16.45 -3.59 -16.83
CA LEU A 292 17.89 -3.63 -17.06
C LEU A 292 18.47 -4.95 -16.54
N ARG A 293 19.10 -5.75 -17.40
CA ARG A 293 19.76 -6.99 -17.00
C ARG A 293 20.98 -6.71 -16.11
N ASN A 294 21.90 -5.87 -16.58
CA ASN A 294 23.08 -5.43 -15.85
C ASN A 294 23.29 -3.94 -16.04
N SER A 295 23.81 -3.25 -15.04
CA SER A 295 24.19 -1.85 -15.16
C SER A 295 25.71 -1.75 -15.05
N PRO A 296 26.39 -1.17 -16.06
CA PRO A 296 27.83 -0.92 -15.97
C PRO A 296 28.14 0.30 -15.09
N LEU A 297 27.10 1.03 -14.64
CA LEU A 297 27.24 2.25 -13.87
C LEU A 297 27.31 1.96 -12.37
N GLN A 298 28.14 2.72 -11.68
CA GLN A 298 28.23 2.70 -10.21
C GLN A 298 26.96 3.29 -9.59
N PHE A 299 26.68 2.93 -8.36
CA PHE A 299 25.52 3.40 -7.59
C PHE A 299 25.39 4.94 -7.56
N SER A 300 26.52 5.65 -7.33
CA SER A 300 26.52 7.13 -7.31
C SER A 300 26.09 7.78 -8.61
N SER A 301 26.52 7.19 -9.75
CA SER A 301 26.14 7.66 -11.08
C SER A 301 24.67 7.42 -11.37
N LEU A 302 24.15 6.23 -11.04
CA LEU A 302 22.74 5.89 -11.20
C LEU A 302 21.85 6.79 -10.32
N LEU A 303 22.23 7.00 -9.07
CA LEU A 303 21.53 7.90 -8.15
C LEU A 303 21.57 9.35 -8.66
N GLY A 304 22.72 9.81 -9.16
CA GLY A 304 22.86 11.14 -9.76
C GLY A 304 21.92 11.34 -10.96
N ILE A 305 21.84 10.36 -11.86
CA ILE A 305 20.92 10.41 -13.01
C ILE A 305 19.46 10.49 -12.51
N TYR A 306 19.07 9.64 -11.57
CA TYR A 306 17.71 9.65 -11.02
C TYR A 306 17.35 10.99 -10.40
N LEU A 307 18.23 11.59 -9.58
CA LEU A 307 18.01 12.88 -8.95
C LEU A 307 17.90 14.04 -9.97
N VAL A 308 18.73 14.02 -11.02
CA VAL A 308 18.67 15.04 -12.10
C VAL A 308 17.35 14.92 -12.86
N VAL A 309 16.93 13.72 -13.25
CA VAL A 309 15.64 13.50 -13.95
C VAL A 309 14.48 13.95 -13.06
N LEU A 310 14.52 13.63 -11.78
CA LEU A 310 13.50 14.02 -10.80
C LEU A 310 13.43 15.56 -10.67
N LEU A 311 14.59 16.21 -10.56
CA LEU A 311 14.66 17.67 -10.48
C LEU A 311 14.08 18.34 -11.75
N ILE A 312 14.48 17.87 -12.93
CA ILE A 312 13.95 18.37 -14.21
C ILE A 312 12.42 18.20 -14.27
N ALA A 313 11.90 17.04 -13.89
CA ALA A 313 10.47 16.77 -13.90
C ALA A 313 9.70 17.69 -12.94
N VAL A 314 10.23 17.92 -11.73
CA VAL A 314 9.62 18.82 -10.76
C VAL A 314 9.64 20.26 -11.28
N ILE A 315 10.75 20.74 -11.87
CA ILE A 315 10.82 22.08 -12.48
C ILE A 315 9.81 22.20 -13.63
N ALA A 316 9.76 21.20 -14.51
CA ALA A 316 8.80 21.18 -15.63
C ALA A 316 7.35 21.23 -15.13
N SER A 317 7.03 20.47 -14.08
CA SER A 317 5.70 20.46 -13.46
C SER A 317 5.33 21.84 -12.90
N GLN A 318 6.27 22.57 -12.27
CA GLN A 318 6.02 23.91 -11.75
C GLN A 318 5.85 24.96 -12.87
N VAL A 319 6.55 24.80 -14.00
CA VAL A 319 6.35 25.65 -15.20
C VAL A 319 4.95 25.39 -15.79
N MET A 320 4.53 24.14 -15.88
CA MET A 320 3.17 23.80 -16.32
C MET A 320 2.12 24.42 -15.39
N GLU A 321 2.27 24.26 -14.08
CA GLU A 321 1.36 24.84 -13.09
C GLU A 321 1.20 26.37 -13.31
N ARG A 322 2.28 27.10 -13.48
CA ARG A 322 2.25 28.56 -13.75
C ARG A 322 1.52 28.92 -15.05
N LYS A 323 1.64 28.07 -16.10
CA LYS A 323 0.92 28.31 -17.37
C LYS A 323 -0.59 28.11 -17.20
N PHE A 324 -1.01 27.11 -16.42
CA PHE A 324 -2.43 26.90 -16.08
C PHE A 324 -2.97 28.06 -15.23
N ALA A 325 -2.20 28.53 -14.22
CA ALA A 325 -2.59 29.65 -13.38
C ALA A 325 -2.82 30.97 -14.16
N LYS A 326 -2.02 31.22 -15.20
CA LYS A 326 -2.15 32.43 -16.03
C LYS A 326 -3.32 32.41 -17.01
N ARG A 327 -3.91 31.25 -17.28
CA ARG A 327 -5.08 31.17 -18.18
C ARG A 327 -6.40 31.46 -17.46
N GLU A 328 -6.37 31.58 -16.15
CA GLU A 328 -7.53 31.83 -15.29
C GLU A 328 -7.61 33.25 -14.74
N ALA A 329 -6.50 33.98 -14.72
CA ALA A 329 -6.45 35.40 -14.39
C ALA A 329 -6.70 36.28 -15.64
#